data_54661843187014127bf54b2615c53eda
#
_entry.id   54661843187014127bf54b2615c53eda
#
_cell.length_a   1.000
_cell.length_b   1.000
_cell.length_c   1.000
_cell.angle_alpha   90.00
_cell.angle_beta   90.00
_cell.angle_gamma   90.00
#
_symmetry.space_group_name_H-M   'P 1'
#
loop_
_entity.id
_entity.type
_entity.pdbx_description
1 polymer ?
#
loop_
_entity_poly.entity_id
_entity_poly.type
_entity_poly.pdbx_seq_one_letter_code
_entity_poly.pdbx_strand_id
1 'polypeptide(L)'
;MANLSTKIKMYAAANGVAEVDFMKDVMLQDDSDGKGAYIKEWNLDIAQPTDAQLAAQESAADTEEANNNVRATRRSAYGDIGDQLDEIYKDIDAWKARIKSIKDANPKQ
;
A
#
# COMPACT_ATOMS: atom_id res chain seq x y z
N MET A 1 -12.73 5.15 3.04
CA MET A 1 -12.48 5.58 1.65
C MET A 1 -11.00 5.56 1.35
N ALA A 2 -10.61 4.97 0.22
CA ALA A 2 -9.21 4.92 -0.16
C ALA A 2 -8.73 6.28 -0.67
N ASN A 3 -7.43 6.54 -0.54
CA ASN A 3 -6.80 7.73 -1.06
C ASN A 3 -6.76 7.72 -2.58
N LEU A 4 -6.78 8.91 -3.19
CA LEU A 4 -6.67 9.05 -4.65
C LEU A 4 -5.39 8.39 -5.18
N SER A 5 -4.26 8.56 -4.49
CA SER A 5 -2.99 7.94 -4.87
C SER A 5 -3.08 6.42 -4.95
N THR A 6 -3.75 5.77 -3.99
CA THR A 6 -3.92 4.32 -3.98
C THR A 6 -4.80 3.85 -5.13
N LYS A 7 -5.90 4.57 -5.41
CA LYS A 7 -6.78 4.28 -6.55
C LYS A 7 -6.02 4.37 -7.88
N ILE A 8 -5.17 5.38 -8.03
CA ILE A 8 -4.34 5.56 -9.24
C ILE A 8 -3.35 4.40 -9.37
N LYS A 9 -2.71 3.97 -8.29
CA LYS A 9 -1.82 2.81 -8.31
C LYS A 9 -2.54 1.55 -8.75
N MET A 10 -3.75 1.32 -8.25
CA MET A 10 -4.56 0.15 -8.62
C MET A 10 -4.97 0.21 -10.09
N TYR A 11 -5.39 1.38 -10.58
CA TYR A 11 -5.72 1.60 -11.99
C TYR A 11 -4.50 1.35 -12.88
N ALA A 12 -3.36 1.91 -12.52
CA ALA A 12 -2.11 1.74 -13.27
C ALA A 12 -1.68 0.27 -13.34
N ALA A 13 -1.74 -0.45 -12.21
CA ALA A 13 -1.41 -1.87 -12.14
C ALA A 13 -2.33 -2.70 -13.05
N ALA A 14 -3.62 -2.39 -13.09
CA ALA A 14 -4.59 -3.05 -13.95
C ALA A 14 -4.30 -2.82 -15.44
N ASN A 15 -3.57 -1.76 -15.78
CA ASN A 15 -3.19 -1.40 -17.15
C ASN A 15 -1.71 -1.67 -17.44
N GLY A 16 -1.05 -2.48 -16.64
CA GLY A 16 0.32 -2.93 -16.88
C GLY A 16 1.43 -2.04 -16.33
N VAL A 17 1.11 -1.01 -15.55
CA VAL A 17 2.09 -0.13 -14.91
C VAL A 17 2.28 -0.55 -13.46
N ALA A 18 3.43 -1.17 -13.15
CA ALA A 18 3.70 -1.73 -11.83
C ALA A 18 3.95 -0.67 -10.76
N GLU A 19 4.55 0.47 -11.12
CA GLU A 19 4.89 1.54 -10.18
C GLU A 19 4.53 2.90 -10.76
N VAL A 20 4.09 3.80 -9.89
CA VAL A 20 3.77 5.19 -10.23
C VAL A 20 4.59 6.12 -9.35
N ASP A 21 5.35 7.01 -9.97
CA ASP A 21 6.10 8.05 -9.29
C ASP A 21 5.23 9.31 -9.20
N PHE A 22 4.75 9.65 -8.01
CA PHE A 22 3.89 10.81 -7.79
C PHE A 22 4.62 12.15 -7.79
N MET A 23 5.90 12.15 -8.07
CA MET A 23 6.68 13.38 -8.25
C MET A 23 7.05 13.63 -9.71
N LYS A 24 6.92 12.62 -10.57
CA LYS A 24 7.37 12.64 -11.95
C LYS A 24 6.29 12.17 -12.94
N ASP A 25 5.68 11.00 -12.69
CA ASP A 25 4.73 10.40 -13.60
C ASP A 25 3.33 10.97 -13.47
N VAL A 26 2.88 11.19 -12.24
CA VAL A 26 1.55 11.73 -11.93
C VAL A 26 1.69 12.74 -10.81
N MET A 27 1.23 13.97 -11.03
CA MET A 27 1.20 14.99 -9.98
C MET A 27 -0.22 15.20 -9.48
N LEU A 28 -0.38 15.11 -8.16
CA LEU A 28 -1.65 15.36 -7.49
C LEU A 28 -1.60 16.72 -6.80
N GLN A 29 -2.75 17.37 -6.67
CA GLN A 29 -2.87 18.65 -5.97
C GLN A 29 -4.18 18.70 -5.20
N ASP A 30 -4.11 19.31 -4.03
CA ASP A 30 -5.28 19.64 -3.22
C ASP A 30 -5.23 21.17 -2.97
N ASP A 31 -6.21 21.89 -3.49
CA ASP A 31 -6.27 23.34 -3.38
C ASP A 31 -6.84 23.83 -2.04
N SER A 32 -7.09 22.93 -1.11
CA SER A 32 -7.66 23.21 0.21
C SER A 32 -9.04 23.90 0.13
N ASP A 33 -9.81 23.52 -0.90
CA ASP A 33 -11.16 24.08 -1.13
C ASP A 33 -12.30 23.15 -0.67
N GLY A 34 -11.95 22.07 0.02
CA GLY A 34 -12.89 21.05 0.49
C GLY A 34 -13.28 20.02 -0.56
N LYS A 35 -12.77 20.11 -1.78
CA LYS A 35 -13.04 19.16 -2.87
C LYS A 35 -12.09 17.98 -2.92
N GLY A 36 -11.01 18.02 -2.13
CA GLY A 36 -10.01 16.98 -2.06
C GLY A 36 -8.95 17.06 -3.15
N ALA A 37 -8.11 16.04 -3.20
CA ALA A 37 -7.02 15.96 -4.16
C ALA A 37 -7.53 15.61 -5.58
N TYR A 38 -6.84 16.10 -6.58
CA TYR A 38 -7.13 15.80 -7.97
C TYR A 38 -5.81 15.61 -8.75
N ILE A 39 -5.92 15.03 -9.97
CA ILE A 39 -4.76 14.85 -10.85
C ILE A 39 -4.46 16.18 -11.54
N LYS A 40 -3.29 16.76 -11.21
CA LYS A 40 -2.83 17.98 -11.82
C LYS A 40 -2.10 17.73 -13.14
N GLU A 41 -1.23 16.70 -13.17
CA GLU A 41 -0.48 16.30 -14.37
C GLU A 41 -0.51 14.78 -14.50
N TRP A 42 -0.59 14.31 -15.74
CA TRP A 42 -0.56 12.89 -16.09
C TRP A 42 0.46 12.64 -17.18
N ASN A 43 1.55 11.96 -16.86
CA ASN A 43 2.68 11.71 -17.76
C ASN A 43 2.91 10.21 -18.05
N LEU A 44 1.97 9.37 -17.68
CA LEU A 44 2.04 7.93 -17.99
C LEU A 44 1.57 7.68 -19.43
N ASP A 45 2.05 6.59 -20.05
CA ASP A 45 1.69 6.19 -21.41
C ASP A 45 0.27 5.64 -21.52
N ILE A 46 -0.37 5.30 -20.43
CA ILE A 46 -1.76 4.86 -20.39
C ILE A 46 -2.70 6.07 -20.28
N ALA A 47 -3.96 5.90 -20.67
CA ALA A 47 -4.95 6.97 -20.59
C ALA A 47 -5.19 7.39 -19.13
N GLN A 48 -5.38 8.69 -18.90
CA GLN A 48 -5.74 9.22 -17.59
C GLN A 48 -7.10 8.64 -17.17
N PRO A 49 -7.24 8.11 -15.93
CA PRO A 49 -8.51 7.53 -15.51
C PRO A 49 -9.61 8.59 -15.35
N THR A 50 -10.83 8.20 -15.70
CA THR A 50 -12.03 9.00 -15.40
C THR A 50 -12.41 8.80 -13.93
N ASP A 51 -13.31 9.65 -13.42
CA ASP A 51 -13.86 9.49 -12.07
C ASP A 51 -14.53 8.13 -11.89
N ALA A 52 -15.23 7.64 -12.91
CA ALA A 52 -15.86 6.32 -12.87
C ALA A 52 -14.83 5.19 -12.80
N GLN A 53 -13.72 5.31 -13.52
CA GLN A 53 -12.62 4.32 -13.47
C GLN A 53 -11.92 4.32 -12.11
N LEU A 54 -11.73 5.48 -11.51
CA LEU A 54 -11.20 5.59 -10.15
C LEU A 54 -12.16 5.02 -9.12
N ALA A 55 -13.46 5.28 -9.25
CA ALA A 55 -14.49 4.70 -8.39
C ALA A 55 -14.52 3.17 -8.46
N ALA A 56 -14.26 2.61 -9.63
CA ALA A 56 -14.18 1.16 -9.84
C ALA A 56 -13.01 0.52 -9.07
N GLN A 57 -11.99 1.30 -8.70
CA GLN A 57 -10.84 0.83 -7.94
C GLN A 57 -10.99 1.00 -6.41
N GLU A 58 -12.10 1.55 -5.94
CA GLU A 58 -12.31 1.85 -4.51
C GLU A 58 -12.13 0.62 -3.63
N SER A 59 -12.78 -0.48 -3.96
CA SER A 59 -12.70 -1.72 -3.18
C SER A 59 -11.28 -2.30 -3.14
N ALA A 60 -10.62 -2.38 -4.30
CA ALA A 60 -9.24 -2.88 -4.39
C ALA A 60 -8.27 -1.96 -3.63
N ALA A 61 -8.46 -0.66 -3.72
CA ALA A 61 -7.64 0.33 -3.02
C ALA A 61 -7.84 0.27 -1.50
N ASP A 62 -9.07 0.10 -1.04
CA ASP A 62 -9.38 -0.08 0.39
C ASP A 62 -8.70 -1.34 0.94
N THR A 63 -8.75 -2.44 0.20
CA THR A 63 -8.07 -3.70 0.58
C THR A 63 -6.56 -3.50 0.62
N GLU A 64 -5.97 -2.82 -0.36
CA GLU A 64 -4.54 -2.54 -0.39
C GLU A 64 -4.10 -1.68 0.80
N GLU A 65 -4.83 -0.63 1.13
CA GLU A 65 -4.54 0.20 2.30
C GLU A 65 -4.65 -0.57 3.60
N ALA A 66 -5.67 -1.42 3.74
CA ALA A 66 -5.82 -2.29 4.91
C ALA A 66 -4.65 -3.27 5.03
N ASN A 67 -4.22 -3.88 3.93
CA ASN A 67 -3.07 -4.78 3.91
C ASN A 67 -1.76 -4.05 4.20
N ASN A 68 -1.60 -2.82 3.74
CA ASN A 68 -0.44 -1.99 4.07
C ASN A 68 -0.37 -1.71 5.57
N ASN A 69 -1.50 -1.45 6.21
CA ASN A 69 -1.58 -1.27 7.66
C ASN A 69 -1.22 -2.58 8.39
N VAL A 70 -1.69 -3.72 7.90
CA VAL A 70 -1.33 -5.04 8.46
C VAL A 70 0.17 -5.29 8.34
N ARG A 71 0.76 -4.99 7.19
CA ARG A 71 2.22 -5.13 6.99
C ARG A 71 3.02 -4.26 7.96
N ALA A 72 2.59 -3.01 8.17
CA ALA A 72 3.22 -2.10 9.12
C ALA A 72 3.12 -2.61 10.56
N THR A 73 1.94 -3.11 10.96
CA THR A 73 1.72 -3.69 12.29
C THR A 73 2.60 -4.93 12.50
N ARG A 74 2.66 -5.82 11.52
CA ARG A 74 3.53 -7.01 11.57
C ARG A 74 4.99 -6.63 11.70
N ARG A 75 5.45 -5.65 10.89
CA ARG A 75 6.84 -5.19 10.91
C ARG A 75 7.22 -4.64 12.28
N SER A 76 6.35 -3.84 12.88
CA SER A 76 6.54 -3.31 14.21
C SER A 76 6.62 -4.40 15.27
N ALA A 77 5.75 -5.42 15.15
CA ALA A 77 5.72 -6.56 16.09
C ALA A 77 6.92 -7.51 15.92
N TYR A 78 7.45 -7.64 14.70
CA TYR A 78 8.63 -8.49 14.47
C TYR A 78 9.87 -7.94 15.17
N GLY A 79 9.98 -6.62 15.31
CA GLY A 79 11.09 -5.95 15.95
C GLY A 79 12.28 -5.70 15.02
N ASP A 80 13.38 -5.30 15.59
CA ASP A 80 14.62 -4.98 14.88
C ASP A 80 15.20 -6.23 14.22
N ILE A 81 15.74 -6.09 12.99
CA ILE A 81 16.30 -7.22 12.25
C ILE A 81 17.49 -7.86 12.96
N GLY A 82 18.34 -7.05 13.62
CA GLY A 82 19.45 -7.56 14.40
C GLY A 82 19.00 -8.42 15.58
N ASP A 83 17.97 -7.98 16.28
CA ASP A 83 17.36 -8.76 17.37
C ASP A 83 16.73 -10.05 16.86
N GLN A 84 16.09 -10.02 15.70
CA GLN A 84 15.54 -11.22 15.07
C GLN A 84 16.61 -12.22 14.69
N LEU A 85 17.74 -11.75 14.16
CA LEU A 85 18.88 -12.63 13.83
C LEU A 85 19.44 -13.30 15.09
N ASP A 86 19.52 -12.59 16.19
CA ASP A 86 19.92 -13.17 17.50
C ASP A 86 18.92 -14.23 17.98
N GLU A 87 17.62 -13.97 17.82
CA GLU A 87 16.57 -14.96 18.13
C GLU A 87 16.74 -16.25 17.33
N ILE A 88 16.98 -16.11 16.02
CA ILE A 88 17.17 -17.25 15.11
C ILE A 88 18.39 -18.05 15.54
N TYR A 89 19.48 -17.36 15.87
CA TYR A 89 20.71 -17.99 16.31
C TYR A 89 20.52 -18.79 17.61
N LYS A 90 19.74 -18.26 18.57
CA LYS A 90 19.49 -18.90 19.87
C LYS A 90 18.50 -20.06 19.77
N ASP A 91 17.38 -19.84 19.07
CA ASP A 91 16.33 -20.84 18.92
C ASP A 91 15.44 -20.47 17.73
N ILE A 92 15.74 -21.05 16.59
CA ILE A 92 15.01 -20.78 15.35
C ILE A 92 13.52 -21.22 15.44
N ASP A 93 13.24 -22.30 16.18
CA ASP A 93 11.87 -22.80 16.31
C ASP A 93 11.02 -21.83 17.12
N ALA A 94 11.56 -21.27 18.20
CA ALA A 94 10.88 -20.24 18.98
C ALA A 94 10.64 -18.97 18.15
N TRP A 95 11.60 -18.56 17.33
CA TRP A 95 11.44 -17.41 16.43
C TRP A 95 10.32 -17.68 15.40
N LYS A 96 10.31 -18.85 14.78
CA LYS A 96 9.25 -19.25 13.81
C LYS A 96 7.87 -19.23 14.46
N ALA A 97 7.75 -19.74 15.68
CA ALA A 97 6.48 -19.74 16.42
C ALA A 97 6.01 -18.31 16.72
N ARG A 98 6.92 -17.42 17.10
CA ARG A 98 6.61 -16.01 17.35
C ARG A 98 6.14 -15.31 16.08
N ILE A 99 6.83 -15.50 14.96
CA ILE A 99 6.46 -14.90 13.66
C ILE A 99 5.08 -15.41 13.22
N LYS A 100 4.83 -16.72 13.35
CA LYS A 100 3.53 -17.30 13.02
C LYS A 100 2.42 -16.69 13.86
N SER A 101 2.63 -16.55 15.17
CA SER A 101 1.68 -15.93 16.08
C SER A 101 1.34 -14.49 15.68
N ILE A 102 2.34 -13.69 15.28
CA ILE A 102 2.15 -12.33 14.83
C ILE A 102 1.33 -12.29 13.53
N LYS A 103 1.63 -13.16 12.58
CA LYS A 103 0.87 -13.25 11.32
C LYS A 103 -0.58 -13.68 11.56
N ASP A 104 -0.80 -14.63 12.45
CA ASP A 104 -2.15 -15.13 12.79
C ASP A 104 -2.98 -14.03 13.49
N ALA A 105 -2.33 -13.18 14.30
CA ALA A 105 -2.99 -12.05 14.97
C ALA A 105 -3.26 -10.87 14.01
N ASN A 106 -2.55 -10.79 12.88
CA ASN A 106 -2.65 -9.68 11.93
C ASN A 106 -2.84 -10.21 10.50
N PRO A 107 -3.98 -10.87 10.19
CA PRO A 107 -4.20 -11.46 8.88
C PRO A 107 -4.42 -10.39 7.81
N LYS A 108 -3.95 -10.66 6.59
CA LYS A 108 -4.27 -9.86 5.41
C LYS A 108 -5.67 -10.22 4.90
N GLN A 109 -6.30 -9.25 4.29
CA GLN A 109 -7.58 -9.42 3.62
C GLN A 109 -7.42 -10.03 2.22
#